data_6ad61cb87e8495c8d5713c331144509e
#
_entry.id   6ad61cb87e8495c8d5713c331144509e
#
_cell.length_a   1.000
_cell.length_b   1.000
_cell.length_c   1.000
_cell.angle_alpha   90.00
_cell.angle_beta   90.00
_cell.angle_gamma   90.00
#
_symmetry.space_group_name_H-M   'P 1'
#
loop_
_entity.id
_entity.type
_entity.pdbx_description
1 polymer ?
#
loop_
_entity_poly.entity_id
_entity_poly.type
_entity_poly.pdbx_seq_one_letter_code
_entity_poly.pdbx_strand_id
1 'polypeptide(L)'
;MGGHAFRVLLGANAFFPRMTPDVYRKLRASCIEALARHFKFVGVPPEDPEKLDFGDVDIMVFDPIADETPSSEELRVALGAEHVITNGPSRNFALLAESSPMTAVVGYEEPRHHHQVDLTILKTLPLWDSLIFHHSYGDVGLILTLLCKPYGLAYSQGGLKVRGDSYYQRLQ
;
A
#
# COMPACT_ATOMS: atom_id res chain seq x y z
N MET A 1 -4.33 -9.83 -1.09
CA MET A 1 -3.63 -10.77 -0.18
C MET A 1 -2.33 -10.09 0.23
N GLY A 2 -2.18 -9.71 1.50
CA GLY A 2 -0.95 -9.11 2.03
C GLY A 2 0.23 -10.09 1.95
N GLY A 3 1.47 -9.59 2.03
CA GLY A 3 2.70 -10.39 2.08
C GLY A 3 3.29 -10.81 0.74
N HIS A 4 2.66 -10.51 -0.39
CA HIS A 4 3.18 -10.89 -1.71
C HIS A 4 4.57 -10.31 -1.99
N ALA A 5 4.81 -9.07 -1.59
CA ALA A 5 6.08 -8.37 -1.78
C ALA A 5 7.25 -9.10 -1.10
N PHE A 6 7.00 -9.76 0.03
CA PHE A 6 8.04 -10.36 0.87
C PHE A 6 8.28 -11.85 0.63
N ARG A 7 7.52 -12.51 -0.25
CA ARG A 7 7.65 -13.97 -0.51
C ARG A 7 9.06 -14.39 -0.94
N VAL A 8 9.72 -13.58 -1.76
CA VAL A 8 11.07 -13.89 -2.23
C VAL A 8 12.11 -13.66 -1.13
N LEU A 9 11.92 -12.60 -0.32
CA LEU A 9 12.88 -12.21 0.71
C LEU A 9 12.82 -13.13 1.94
N LEU A 10 11.61 -13.42 2.42
CA LEU A 10 11.40 -14.09 3.71
C LEU A 10 10.99 -15.57 3.57
N GLY A 11 10.53 -15.98 2.39
CA GLY A 11 10.14 -17.36 2.11
C GLY A 11 9.11 -17.90 3.11
N ALA A 12 9.38 -19.10 3.64
CA ALA A 12 8.54 -19.76 4.64
C ALA A 12 8.71 -19.21 6.08
N ASN A 13 9.67 -18.33 6.30
CA ASN A 13 10.01 -17.81 7.63
C ASN A 13 9.10 -16.65 8.08
N ALA A 14 8.19 -16.18 7.21
CA ALA A 14 7.26 -15.13 7.54
C ALA A 14 5.85 -15.49 7.11
N PHE A 15 4.89 -15.16 7.97
CA PHE A 15 3.48 -15.29 7.71
C PHE A 15 2.81 -13.92 7.82
N PHE A 16 1.91 -13.62 6.86
CA PHE A 16 1.18 -12.35 6.79
C PHE A 16 -0.32 -12.63 7.00
N PRO A 17 -0.79 -12.68 8.26
CA PRO A 17 -2.20 -12.93 8.54
C PRO A 17 -3.05 -11.74 8.08
N ARG A 18 -4.31 -12.05 7.74
CA ARG A 18 -5.32 -11.00 7.54
C ARG A 18 -5.54 -10.25 8.85
N MET A 19 -5.66 -8.94 8.77
CA MET A 19 -5.93 -8.07 9.92
C MET A 19 -7.44 -7.94 10.14
N THR A 20 -7.88 -8.03 11.39
CA THR A 20 -9.22 -7.60 11.75
C THR A 20 -9.35 -6.07 11.62
N PRO A 21 -10.58 -5.51 11.54
CA PRO A 21 -10.77 -4.06 11.46
C PRO A 21 -10.10 -3.28 12.60
N ASP A 22 -10.04 -3.84 13.80
CA ASP A 22 -9.40 -3.18 14.95
C ASP A 22 -7.88 -3.15 14.83
N VAL A 23 -7.26 -4.26 14.42
CA VAL A 23 -5.81 -4.33 14.16
C VAL A 23 -5.43 -3.37 13.03
N TYR A 24 -6.19 -3.40 11.92
CA TYR A 24 -5.98 -2.49 10.80
C TYR A 24 -6.06 -1.02 11.23
N ARG A 25 -7.11 -0.62 11.97
CA ARG A 25 -7.27 0.78 12.42
C ARG A 25 -6.13 1.25 13.32
N LYS A 26 -5.68 0.40 14.25
CA LYS A 26 -4.53 0.71 15.13
C LYS A 26 -3.25 0.87 14.33
N LEU A 27 -2.93 -0.10 13.46
CA LEU A 27 -1.74 -0.07 12.63
C LEU A 27 -1.73 1.16 11.71
N ARG A 28 -2.86 1.42 11.02
CA ARG A 28 -3.03 2.60 10.17
C ARG A 28 -2.78 3.90 10.94
N ALA A 29 -3.36 4.05 12.12
CA ALA A 29 -3.20 5.25 12.93
C ALA A 29 -1.74 5.47 13.35
N SER A 30 -1.06 4.41 13.82
CA SER A 30 0.35 4.46 14.19
C SER A 30 1.25 4.82 12.99
N CYS A 31 1.00 4.24 11.82
CA CYS A 31 1.76 4.57 10.61
C CYS A 31 1.53 6.02 10.16
N ILE A 32 0.29 6.52 10.19
CA ILE A 32 -0.01 7.93 9.86
C ILE A 32 0.72 8.87 10.81
N GLU A 33 0.70 8.61 12.13
CA GLU A 33 1.40 9.44 13.11
C GLU A 33 2.92 9.46 12.88
N ALA A 34 3.51 8.30 12.60
CA ALA A 34 4.93 8.20 12.31
C ALA A 34 5.31 8.97 11.04
N LEU A 35 4.54 8.78 9.95
CA LEU A 35 4.82 9.40 8.65
C LEU A 35 4.53 10.90 8.61
N ALA A 36 3.61 11.41 9.43
CA ALA A 36 3.31 12.84 9.55
C ALA A 36 4.50 13.66 10.09
N ARG A 37 5.51 13.03 10.66
CA ARG A 37 6.78 13.66 11.06
C ARG A 37 7.74 13.87 9.88
N HIS A 38 7.47 13.20 8.75
CA HIS A 38 8.33 13.19 7.57
C HIS A 38 7.67 13.84 6.35
N PHE A 39 6.33 13.83 6.27
CA PHE A 39 5.59 14.35 5.12
C PHE A 39 4.44 15.25 5.57
N LYS A 40 4.16 16.30 4.80
CA LYS A 40 3.03 17.22 5.07
C LYS A 40 1.68 16.58 4.72
N PHE A 41 1.67 15.73 3.69
CA PHE A 41 0.46 15.02 3.27
C PHE A 41 0.67 13.52 3.48
N VAL A 42 -0.15 12.95 4.34
CA VAL A 42 -0.22 11.50 4.59
C VAL A 42 -1.68 11.08 4.48
N GLY A 43 -1.98 10.22 3.54
CA GLY A 43 -3.34 9.77 3.27
C GLY A 43 -3.45 8.27 3.09
N VAL A 44 -4.61 7.75 3.45
CA VAL A 44 -5.00 6.36 3.25
C VAL A 44 -6.30 6.37 2.46
N PRO A 45 -6.42 5.61 1.37
CA PRO A 45 -7.67 5.52 0.62
C PRO A 45 -8.83 5.11 1.53
N PRO A 46 -10.02 5.71 1.38
CA PRO A 46 -11.21 5.23 2.06
C PRO A 46 -11.48 3.75 1.73
N GLU A 47 -11.65 2.96 2.77
CA GLU A 47 -11.98 1.54 2.64
C GLU A 47 -13.50 1.34 2.56
N ASP A 48 -13.90 0.17 2.02
CA ASP A 48 -15.29 -0.25 2.10
C ASP A 48 -15.72 -0.36 3.59
N PRO A 49 -16.80 0.34 4.01
CA PRO A 49 -17.27 0.31 5.40
C PRO A 49 -17.64 -1.10 5.92
N GLU A 50 -18.01 -2.00 5.01
CA GLU A 50 -18.40 -3.38 5.34
C GLU A 50 -17.23 -4.37 5.25
N LYS A 51 -16.01 -3.91 4.95
CA LYS A 51 -14.83 -4.76 4.84
C LYS A 51 -14.47 -5.35 6.21
N LEU A 52 -14.48 -6.68 6.28
CA LEU A 52 -14.31 -7.43 7.52
C LEU A 52 -12.86 -7.81 7.82
N ASP A 53 -11.99 -7.81 6.80
CA ASP A 53 -10.57 -8.13 6.96
C ASP A 53 -9.69 -7.39 5.94
N PHE A 54 -8.41 -7.20 6.30
CA PHE A 54 -7.46 -6.41 5.54
C PHE A 54 -6.16 -7.20 5.34
N GLY A 55 -5.57 -7.11 4.14
CA GLY A 55 -4.30 -7.78 3.81
C GLY A 55 -3.08 -6.93 4.13
N ASP A 56 -3.21 -5.64 3.91
CA ASP A 56 -2.17 -4.63 3.97
C ASP A 56 -2.77 -3.26 4.31
N VAL A 57 -1.91 -2.29 4.55
CA VAL A 57 -2.28 -0.87 4.73
C VAL A 57 -1.63 -0.08 3.61
N ASP A 58 -2.43 0.47 2.71
CA ASP A 58 -1.96 1.37 1.65
C ASP A 58 -1.87 2.81 2.15
N ILE A 59 -0.71 3.44 2.04
CA ILE A 59 -0.49 4.83 2.45
C ILE A 59 0.15 5.60 1.30
N MET A 60 -0.39 6.78 1.00
CA MET A 60 0.14 7.72 0.03
C MET A 60 0.68 8.95 0.72
N VAL A 61 1.92 9.33 0.39
CA VAL A 61 2.56 10.51 0.96
C VAL A 61 3.05 11.46 -0.11
N PHE A 62 3.05 12.76 0.24
CA PHE A 62 3.52 13.83 -0.64
C PHE A 62 4.11 14.97 0.21
N ASP A 63 5.02 15.74 -0.39
CA ASP A 63 5.66 16.93 0.18
C ASP A 63 6.45 16.61 1.47
N PRO A 64 7.69 16.11 1.34
CA PRO A 64 8.55 15.87 2.50
C PRO A 64 8.77 17.16 3.30
N ILE A 65 8.81 17.06 4.63
CA ILE A 65 9.03 18.21 5.53
C ILE A 65 10.47 18.70 5.42
N ALA A 66 11.43 17.77 5.27
CA ALA A 66 12.83 18.10 4.99
C ALA A 66 13.04 18.37 3.49
N ASP A 67 14.15 19.02 3.13
CA ASP A 67 14.49 19.32 1.73
C ASP A 67 14.65 18.06 0.87
N GLU A 68 15.03 16.96 1.50
CA GLU A 68 15.19 15.66 0.84
C GLU A 68 14.10 14.67 1.25
N THR A 69 13.74 13.81 0.31
CA THR A 69 12.83 12.68 0.58
C THR A 69 13.52 11.69 1.51
N PRO A 70 12.88 11.28 2.62
CA PRO A 70 13.46 10.30 3.54
C PRO A 70 13.83 9.00 2.84
N SER A 71 14.96 8.43 3.20
CA SER A 71 15.42 7.14 2.70
C SER A 71 14.48 6.00 3.14
N SER A 72 14.55 4.87 2.45
CA SER A 72 13.77 3.69 2.83
C SER A 72 14.13 3.19 4.23
N GLU A 73 15.39 3.36 4.65
CA GLU A 73 15.84 2.94 5.98
C GLU A 73 15.33 3.87 7.08
N GLU A 74 15.34 5.18 6.87
CA GLU A 74 14.75 6.14 7.81
C GLU A 74 13.25 5.87 8.01
N LEU A 75 12.52 5.61 6.92
CA LEU A 75 11.11 5.26 6.98
C LEU A 75 10.88 3.90 7.64
N ARG A 76 11.76 2.91 7.41
CA ARG A 76 11.72 1.61 8.08
C ARG A 76 11.82 1.78 9.60
N VAL A 77 12.79 2.56 10.05
CA VAL A 77 12.99 2.84 11.48
C VAL A 77 11.80 3.61 12.05
N ALA A 78 11.31 4.64 11.35
CA ALA A 78 10.17 5.44 11.79
C ALA A 78 8.88 4.62 11.97
N LEU A 79 8.66 3.64 11.09
CA LEU A 79 7.52 2.73 11.15
C LEU A 79 7.72 1.55 12.12
N GLY A 80 8.93 1.35 12.65
CA GLY A 80 9.26 0.16 13.46
C GLY A 80 9.21 -1.15 12.65
N ALA A 81 9.44 -1.08 11.34
CA ALA A 81 9.38 -2.25 10.47
C ALA A 81 10.68 -3.08 10.58
N GLU A 82 10.57 -4.41 10.51
CA GLU A 82 11.73 -5.30 10.45
C GLU A 82 12.38 -5.30 9.06
N HIS A 83 11.57 -5.21 8.01
CA HIS A 83 12.04 -5.28 6.62
C HIS A 83 11.42 -4.19 5.76
N VAL A 84 12.17 -3.77 4.74
CA VAL A 84 11.69 -2.87 3.68
C VAL A 84 12.12 -3.37 2.31
N ILE A 85 11.22 -3.30 1.34
CA ILE A 85 11.50 -3.53 -0.07
C ILE A 85 11.18 -2.25 -0.84
N THR A 86 12.13 -1.78 -1.65
CA THR A 86 11.99 -0.57 -2.46
C THR A 86 11.73 -0.94 -3.91
N ASN A 87 10.66 -0.39 -4.49
CA ASN A 87 10.33 -0.58 -5.90
C ASN A 87 9.86 0.76 -6.52
N GLY A 88 10.79 1.49 -7.10
CA GLY A 88 10.53 2.83 -7.66
C GLY A 88 10.00 3.80 -6.59
N PRO A 89 8.80 4.38 -6.76
CA PRO A 89 8.18 5.27 -5.77
C PRO A 89 7.57 4.51 -4.58
N SER A 90 7.38 3.19 -4.69
CA SER A 90 6.75 2.37 -3.67
C SER A 90 7.76 1.77 -2.71
N ARG A 91 7.35 1.64 -1.46
CA ARG A 91 8.07 1.00 -0.36
C ARG A 91 7.11 0.05 0.34
N ASN A 92 7.49 -1.23 0.40
CA ASN A 92 6.72 -2.23 1.14
C ASN A 92 7.44 -2.51 2.46
N PHE A 93 6.75 -2.40 3.57
CA PHE A 93 7.28 -2.61 4.91
C PHE A 93 6.64 -3.84 5.54
N ALA A 94 7.44 -4.66 6.24
CA ALA A 94 6.97 -5.76 7.08
C ALA A 94 7.13 -5.36 8.54
N LEU A 95 6.03 -5.16 9.23
CA LEU A 95 5.98 -4.83 10.66
C LEU A 95 5.61 -6.08 11.45
N LEU A 96 6.33 -6.33 12.54
CA LEU A 96 6.03 -7.48 13.40
C LEU A 96 4.63 -7.35 13.99
N ALA A 97 3.82 -8.39 13.85
CA ALA A 97 2.48 -8.43 14.45
C ALA A 97 2.57 -8.71 15.96
N GLU A 98 1.73 -8.05 16.76
CA GLU A 98 1.66 -8.28 18.20
C GLU A 98 1.31 -9.74 18.55
N SER A 99 0.60 -10.43 17.65
CA SER A 99 0.23 -11.85 17.79
C SER A 99 1.32 -12.82 17.31
N SER A 100 2.53 -12.32 16.99
CA SER A 100 3.63 -13.23 16.60
C SER A 100 3.97 -14.17 17.74
N PRO A 101 4.03 -15.50 17.51
CA PRO A 101 4.39 -16.45 18.57
C PRO A 101 5.77 -16.13 19.11
N MET A 102 5.87 -15.98 20.44
CA MET A 102 7.15 -15.77 21.13
C MET A 102 7.81 -17.07 21.58
N THR A 103 7.19 -18.23 21.33
CA THR A 103 7.67 -19.52 21.80
C THR A 103 8.52 -20.21 20.74
N ALA A 104 9.83 -20.14 20.90
CA ALA A 104 10.73 -21.07 20.25
C ALA A 104 10.60 -22.43 20.94
N VAL A 105 9.91 -23.39 20.33
CA VAL A 105 10.06 -24.80 20.68
C VAL A 105 11.44 -25.24 20.18
N VAL A 106 12.26 -25.82 21.04
CA VAL A 106 13.62 -26.25 20.71
C VAL A 106 13.59 -27.12 19.44
N GLY A 107 14.14 -26.56 18.33
CA GLY A 107 14.25 -27.25 17.04
C GLY A 107 13.14 -26.90 16.00
N TYR A 108 12.20 -26.00 16.31
CA TYR A 108 11.20 -25.52 15.36
C TYR A 108 10.98 -24.01 15.56
N GLU A 109 11.44 -23.20 14.62
CA GLU A 109 11.12 -21.78 14.60
C GLU A 109 9.77 -21.60 13.88
N GLU A 110 8.74 -21.22 14.64
CA GLU A 110 7.46 -20.82 14.01
C GLU A 110 7.68 -19.57 13.14
N PRO A 111 7.02 -19.49 11.96
CA PRO A 111 7.12 -18.33 11.12
C PRO A 111 6.68 -17.07 11.90
N ARG A 112 7.48 -16.00 11.81
CA ARG A 112 7.11 -14.72 12.41
C ARG A 112 5.92 -14.12 11.67
N HIS A 113 4.96 -13.64 12.44
CA HIS A 113 3.79 -12.95 11.87
C HIS A 113 4.11 -11.48 11.62
N HIS A 114 3.82 -11.02 10.40
CA HIS A 114 4.02 -9.64 10.01
C HIS A 114 2.74 -9.05 9.40
N HIS A 115 2.58 -7.73 9.52
CA HIS A 115 1.62 -6.96 8.75
C HIS A 115 2.37 -6.19 7.66
N GLN A 116 1.79 -6.15 6.45
CA GLN A 116 2.35 -5.40 5.34
C GLN A 116 1.79 -3.98 5.34
N VAL A 117 2.68 -3.00 5.14
CA VAL A 117 2.33 -1.60 4.90
C VAL A 117 2.97 -1.18 3.59
N ASP A 118 2.15 -0.70 2.67
CA ASP A 118 2.57 -0.26 1.35
C ASP A 118 2.52 1.27 1.29
N LEU A 119 3.69 1.88 1.15
CA LEU A 119 3.86 3.32 1.07
C LEU A 119 4.19 3.73 -0.35
N THR A 120 3.43 4.67 -0.92
CA THR A 120 3.74 5.30 -2.20
C THR A 120 4.08 6.77 -2.00
N ILE A 121 5.31 7.15 -2.41
CA ILE A 121 5.80 8.53 -2.34
C ILE A 121 5.51 9.23 -3.66
N LEU A 122 4.69 10.29 -3.61
CA LEU A 122 4.21 11.01 -4.77
C LEU A 122 4.93 12.35 -4.94
N LYS A 123 4.97 12.86 -6.16
CA LYS A 123 5.73 14.06 -6.51
C LYS A 123 4.87 15.32 -6.57
N THR A 124 3.56 15.19 -6.67
CA THR A 124 2.65 16.34 -6.82
C THR A 124 1.33 16.07 -6.12
N LEU A 125 0.69 17.14 -5.64
CA LEU A 125 -0.62 17.04 -5.00
C LEU A 125 -1.71 16.43 -5.92
N PRO A 126 -1.81 16.81 -7.22
CA PRO A 126 -2.79 16.18 -8.09
C PRO A 126 -2.60 14.66 -8.25
N LEU A 127 -1.35 14.17 -8.25
CA LEU A 127 -1.11 12.72 -8.28
C LEU A 127 -1.50 12.06 -6.96
N TRP A 128 -1.27 12.73 -5.83
CA TRP A 128 -1.67 12.23 -4.52
C TRP A 128 -3.19 12.10 -4.41
N ASP A 129 -3.95 13.16 -4.76
CA ASP A 129 -5.42 13.15 -4.79
C ASP A 129 -5.96 12.06 -5.73
N SER A 130 -5.38 11.96 -6.93
CA SER A 130 -5.80 10.98 -7.93
C SER A 130 -5.55 9.55 -7.46
N LEU A 131 -4.43 9.28 -6.79
CA LEU A 131 -4.11 7.94 -6.33
C LEU A 131 -4.98 7.54 -5.14
N ILE A 132 -5.22 8.45 -4.19
CA ILE A 132 -6.17 8.24 -3.08
C ILE A 132 -7.55 7.85 -3.63
N PHE A 133 -8.06 8.62 -4.61
CA PHE A 133 -9.34 8.31 -5.25
C PHE A 133 -9.32 6.96 -5.98
N HIS A 134 -8.24 6.68 -6.72
CA HIS A 134 -8.10 5.46 -7.54
C HIS A 134 -8.19 4.18 -6.70
N HIS A 135 -7.60 4.19 -5.50
CA HIS A 135 -7.58 3.06 -4.57
C HIS A 135 -8.74 3.06 -3.55
N SER A 136 -9.66 4.05 -3.61
CA SER A 136 -10.81 4.12 -2.70
C SER A 136 -11.81 2.99 -2.94
N TYR A 137 -12.46 2.55 -1.88
CA TYR A 137 -13.60 1.62 -1.90
C TYR A 137 -13.37 0.33 -2.71
N GLY A 138 -12.22 -0.33 -2.53
CA GLY A 138 -11.88 -1.56 -3.22
C GLY A 138 -11.54 -1.35 -4.70
N ASP A 139 -10.67 -0.37 -4.99
CA ASP A 139 -10.16 -0.07 -6.33
C ASP A 139 -11.22 0.51 -7.29
N VAL A 140 -11.92 1.56 -6.87
CA VAL A 140 -12.86 2.30 -7.73
C VAL A 140 -12.23 2.71 -9.07
N GLY A 141 -10.93 2.98 -9.09
CA GLY A 141 -10.17 3.27 -10.29
C GLY A 141 -10.14 2.11 -11.29
N LEU A 142 -10.06 0.87 -10.82
CA LEU A 142 -10.16 -0.32 -11.69
C LEU A 142 -11.56 -0.43 -12.29
N ILE A 143 -12.60 -0.22 -11.50
CA ILE A 143 -13.99 -0.23 -11.95
C ILE A 143 -14.19 0.82 -13.03
N LEU A 144 -13.75 2.06 -12.80
CA LEU A 144 -13.83 3.14 -13.78
C LEU A 144 -13.05 2.80 -15.04
N THR A 145 -11.88 2.19 -14.94
CA THR A 145 -11.10 1.74 -16.11
C THR A 145 -11.88 0.76 -16.95
N LEU A 146 -12.56 -0.19 -16.33
CA LEU A 146 -13.39 -1.18 -17.03
C LEU A 146 -14.62 -0.53 -17.68
N LEU A 147 -15.28 0.39 -16.98
CA LEU A 147 -16.45 1.12 -17.50
C LEU A 147 -16.10 2.06 -18.66
N CYS A 148 -14.94 2.70 -18.63
CA CYS A 148 -14.49 3.62 -19.69
C CYS A 148 -14.07 2.90 -20.98
N LYS A 149 -13.58 1.66 -20.86
CA LYS A 149 -13.01 0.90 -21.97
C LYS A 149 -13.93 0.73 -23.18
N PRO A 150 -15.23 0.36 -23.05
CA PRO A 150 -16.13 0.20 -24.20
C PRO A 150 -16.38 1.51 -24.98
N TYR A 151 -16.21 2.66 -24.33
CA TYR A 151 -16.43 3.99 -24.94
C TYR A 151 -15.16 4.56 -25.59
N GLY A 152 -14.10 3.76 -25.76
CA GLY A 152 -12.83 4.23 -26.31
C GLY A 152 -12.07 5.17 -25.38
N LEU A 153 -12.39 5.15 -24.09
CA LEU A 153 -11.72 5.94 -23.07
C LEU A 153 -10.74 5.05 -22.26
N ALA A 154 -9.68 5.66 -21.76
CA ALA A 154 -8.75 5.05 -20.83
C ALA A 154 -8.68 5.92 -19.58
N TYR A 155 -9.11 5.35 -18.45
CA TYR A 155 -8.95 5.95 -17.15
C TYR A 155 -7.70 5.36 -16.46
N SER A 156 -6.91 6.19 -15.82
CA SER A 156 -5.71 5.81 -15.07
C SER A 156 -5.45 6.82 -13.96
N GLN A 157 -4.45 6.59 -13.12
CA GLN A 157 -3.98 7.54 -12.11
C GLN A 157 -3.56 8.90 -12.72
N GLY A 158 -3.18 8.94 -13.99
CA GLY A 158 -2.89 10.18 -14.73
C GLY A 158 -4.11 10.86 -15.36
N GLY A 159 -5.34 10.42 -15.03
CA GLY A 159 -6.60 10.97 -15.51
C GLY A 159 -7.23 10.19 -16.66
N LEU A 160 -8.24 10.81 -17.28
CA LEU A 160 -9.01 10.26 -18.38
C LEU A 160 -8.39 10.66 -19.73
N LYS A 161 -8.22 9.69 -20.61
CA LYS A 161 -7.67 9.88 -21.97
C LYS A 161 -8.57 9.24 -23.00
N VAL A 162 -8.63 9.83 -24.18
CA VAL A 162 -9.26 9.21 -25.36
C VAL A 162 -8.25 8.20 -25.92
N ARG A 163 -8.69 6.97 -26.21
CA ARG A 163 -7.89 5.98 -26.92
C ARG A 163 -7.85 6.35 -28.40
N GLY A 164 -6.66 6.41 -28.99
CA GLY A 164 -6.49 6.72 -30.41
C GLY A 164 -7.06 5.63 -31.32
N ASP A 165 -7.16 5.94 -32.62
CA ASP A 165 -7.84 5.16 -33.66
C ASP A 165 -7.46 3.68 -33.81
N SER A 166 -6.29 3.26 -33.32
CA SER A 166 -5.88 1.85 -33.35
C SER A 166 -6.75 0.92 -32.50
N TYR A 167 -7.62 1.47 -31.64
CA TYR A 167 -8.52 0.68 -30.82
C TYR A 167 -9.82 0.35 -31.55
N TYR A 168 -10.32 1.24 -32.41
CA TYR A 168 -11.56 1.04 -33.19
C TYR A 168 -11.40 -0.05 -34.27
N GLN A 169 -10.20 -0.24 -34.81
CA GLN A 169 -9.92 -1.28 -35.80
C GLN A 169 -9.92 -2.71 -35.24
N ARG A 170 -9.91 -2.89 -33.91
CA ARG A 170 -9.97 -4.23 -33.28
C ARG A 170 -11.36 -4.66 -32.84
N LEU A 171 -12.35 -3.81 -33.01
CA LEU A 171 -13.75 -4.08 -32.65
C LEU A 171 -14.65 -4.31 -33.86
N GLN A 172 -14.11 -4.25 -35.09
CA GLN A 172 -14.73 -4.67 -36.33
C GLN A 172 -14.21 -6.07 -36.72
#